data_5512d1027d23c8f836a39f59a3ff8b72
#
_entry.id   5512d1027d23c8f836a39f59a3ff8b72
#
_cell.length_a   1.000
_cell.length_b   1.000
_cell.length_c   1.000
_cell.angle_alpha   90.00
_cell.angle_beta   90.00
_cell.angle_gamma   90.00
#
_symmetry.space_group_name_H-M   'P 1'
#
loop_
_entity.id
_entity.type
_entity.pdbx_description
1 polymer ?
#
loop_
_entity_poly.entity_id
_entity_poly.type
_entity_poly.pdbx_seq_one_letter_code
_entity_poly.pdbx_strand_id
1 'polypeptide(L)' 'MSAVILQFPTSTAARANGAGLAVAIAAKRMGYRPHHVARAAALARREVLDGHKSAARAVADMTRDLSYGARNTGGDAA' A
#
# COMPACT_ATOMS: atom_id res chain seq x y z
N MET A 1 -28.71 -18.53 10.42
CA MET A 1 -28.41 -18.12 10.16
C MET A 1 -27.69 -17.55 9.80
N SER A 2 -27.42 -17.34 9.43
CA SER A 2 -26.82 -16.82 8.91
C SER A 2 -25.98 -15.95 9.21
N ALA A 3 -25.53 -15.93 9.90
CA ALA A 3 -24.65 -15.13 10.39
C ALA A 3 -23.62 -14.82 9.52
N VAL A 4 -23.42 -15.46 8.82
CA VAL A 4 -22.43 -15.31 8.03
C VAL A 4 -22.28 -14.11 7.44
N ILE A 5 -23.17 -13.54 7.32
CA ILE A 5 -23.11 -12.43 6.72
C ILE A 5 -22.22 -11.50 7.17
N LEU A 6 -21.91 -11.49 8.31
CA LEU A 6 -21.08 -10.62 8.78
C LEU A 6 -19.81 -10.74 8.43
N GLN A 7 -19.45 -11.26 7.55
CA GLN A 7 -18.24 -11.33 7.24
C GLN A 7 -17.60 -10.16 6.84
N PHE A 8 -16.71 -9.67 7.47
CA PHE A 8 -15.92 -8.60 7.11
C PHE A 8 -14.84 -9.18 6.33
N PRO A 9 -14.32 -8.52 5.44
CA PRO A 9 -13.27 -9.00 4.62
C PRO A 9 -12.07 -9.15 5.40
N THR A 10 -11.90 -10.24 5.99
CA THR A 10 -10.68 -10.45 6.69
C THR A 10 -9.79 -11.33 5.85
N SER A 11 -10.11 -11.62 4.63
CA SER A 11 -9.28 -12.48 3.82
C SER A 11 -7.97 -11.77 3.51
N THR A 12 -6.97 -12.54 3.18
CA THR A 12 -5.67 -11.99 2.82
C THR A 12 -5.81 -11.08 1.61
N ALA A 13 -6.63 -11.45 0.67
CA ALA A 13 -6.83 -10.63 -0.52
C ALA A 13 -7.40 -9.26 -0.16
N ALA A 14 -8.38 -9.24 0.73
CA ALA A 14 -8.98 -7.98 1.13
C ALA A 14 -7.98 -7.10 1.87
N ARG A 15 -7.19 -7.69 2.74
CA ARG A 15 -6.19 -6.94 3.46
C ARG A 15 -5.11 -6.42 2.51
N ALA A 16 -4.74 -7.23 1.52
CA ALA A 16 -3.75 -6.82 0.55
C ALA A 16 -4.26 -5.66 -0.28
N ASN A 17 -5.51 -5.71 -0.69
CA ASN A 17 -6.09 -4.64 -1.48
C ASN A 17 -6.15 -3.35 -0.66
N GLY A 18 -6.49 -3.47 0.62
CA GLY A 18 -6.52 -2.30 1.50
C GLY A 18 -5.13 -1.69 1.66
N ALA A 19 -4.11 -2.53 1.78
CA ALA A 19 -2.75 -2.03 1.91
C ALA A 19 -2.33 -1.30 0.63
N GLY A 20 -2.65 -1.88 -0.53
CA GLY A 20 -2.33 -1.25 -1.79
C GLY A 20 -3.00 0.11 -1.93
N LEU A 21 -4.25 0.19 -1.54
CA LEU A 21 -4.99 1.44 -1.63
C LEU A 21 -4.37 2.49 -0.71
N ALA A 22 -4.04 2.12 0.51
CA ALA A 22 -3.44 3.06 1.45
C ALA A 22 -2.10 3.59 0.93
N VAL A 23 -1.30 2.72 0.32
CA VAL A 23 -0.02 3.13 -0.23
C VAL A 23 -0.24 4.05 -1.43
N ALA A 24 -1.24 3.75 -2.24
CA ALA A 24 -1.54 4.59 -3.41
C ALA A 24 -1.91 6.00 -2.97
N ILE A 25 -2.72 6.11 -1.94
CA ILE A 25 -3.13 7.41 -1.44
C ILE A 25 -1.92 8.16 -0.92
N ALA A 26 -1.07 7.50 -0.16
CA ALA A 26 0.10 8.15 0.40
C ALA A 26 1.05 8.61 -0.72
N ALA A 27 1.28 7.78 -1.71
CA ALA A 27 2.17 8.11 -2.81
C ALA A 27 1.65 9.32 -3.61
N LYS A 28 0.33 9.35 -3.82
CA LYS A 28 -0.24 10.46 -4.53
C LYS A 28 -0.06 11.75 -3.75
N ARG A 29 -0.24 11.69 -2.46
CA ARG A 29 -0.09 12.87 -1.63
C ARG A 29 1.35 13.37 -1.62
N MET A 30 2.31 12.48 -1.82
CA MET A 30 3.69 12.85 -1.87
C MET A 30 4.10 13.37 -3.24
N GLY A 31 3.20 13.32 -4.21
CA GLY A 31 3.48 13.82 -5.55
C GLY A 31 4.10 12.85 -6.54
N TYR A 32 4.08 11.58 -6.24
CA TYR A 32 4.62 10.60 -7.18
C TYR A 32 3.72 10.51 -8.41
N ARG A 33 4.31 10.17 -9.53
CA ARG A 33 3.57 10.03 -10.76
C ARG A 33 2.74 8.78 -10.75
N PRO A 34 1.67 8.73 -11.55
CA PRO A 34 0.74 7.62 -11.54
C PRO A 34 1.37 6.24 -11.67
N HIS A 35 2.37 6.08 -12.52
CA HIS A 35 2.98 4.77 -12.68
C HIS A 35 3.80 4.36 -11.46
N HIS A 36 4.36 5.33 -10.75
CA HIS A 36 5.09 5.02 -9.53
C HIS A 36 4.09 4.70 -8.42
N VAL A 37 2.96 5.38 -8.40
CA VAL A 37 1.91 5.12 -7.43
C VAL A 37 1.41 3.68 -7.61
N ALA A 38 1.14 3.32 -8.85
CA ALA A 38 0.64 1.98 -9.16
C ALA A 38 1.63 0.91 -8.76
N ARG A 39 2.92 1.17 -9.03
CA ARG A 39 3.93 0.21 -8.71
C ARG A 39 4.10 0.00 -7.22
N ALA A 40 4.12 1.08 -6.47
CA ALA A 40 4.26 0.99 -5.02
C ALA A 40 3.07 0.27 -4.41
N ALA A 41 1.87 0.56 -4.90
CA ALA A 41 0.66 -0.09 -4.42
C ALA A 41 0.71 -1.58 -4.72
N ALA A 42 1.16 -1.95 -5.91
CA ALA A 42 1.25 -3.35 -6.29
C ALA A 42 2.26 -4.11 -5.44
N LEU A 43 3.37 -3.47 -5.11
CA LEU A 43 4.37 -4.10 -4.28
C LEU A 43 3.85 -4.34 -2.87
N ALA A 44 3.18 -3.35 -2.29
CA ALA A 44 2.62 -3.50 -0.97
C ALA A 44 1.59 -4.62 -0.94
N ARG A 45 0.74 -4.66 -1.96
CA ARG A 45 -0.27 -5.67 -2.03
C ARG A 45 0.35 -7.06 -2.13
N ARG A 46 1.42 -7.19 -2.92
CA ARG A 46 2.08 -8.45 -3.07
C ARG A 46 2.73 -8.93 -1.79
N GLU A 47 3.34 -8.04 -1.03
CA GLU A 47 3.95 -8.40 0.23
C GLU A 47 2.93 -9.01 1.18
N VAL A 48 1.72 -8.48 1.17
CA VAL A 48 0.67 -9.01 2.02
C VAL A 48 0.16 -10.34 1.47
N LEU A 49 -0.04 -10.42 0.16
CA LEU A 49 -0.54 -11.64 -0.44
C LEU A 49 0.40 -12.80 -0.25
N ASP A 50 1.69 -12.52 -0.31
CA ASP A 50 2.70 -13.56 -0.16
C ASP A 50 2.97 -13.89 1.31
N GLY A 51 2.31 -13.19 2.21
CA GLY A 51 2.46 -13.48 3.62
C GLY A 51 3.74 -12.97 4.25
N HIS A 52 4.47 -12.11 3.56
CA HIS A 52 5.72 -11.59 4.09
C HIS A 52 5.50 -10.51 5.12
N LYS A 53 4.40 -9.78 5.02
CA LYS A 53 4.12 -8.70 5.95
C LYS A 53 2.64 -8.60 6.22
N SER A 54 2.29 -8.06 7.36
CA SER A 54 0.90 -7.76 7.64
C SER A 54 0.55 -6.52 6.82
N ALA A 55 -0.71 -6.26 6.66
CA ALA A 55 -1.14 -5.07 5.91
C ALA A 55 -0.58 -3.81 6.54
N ALA A 56 -0.66 -3.70 7.85
CA ALA A 56 -0.17 -2.53 8.54
C ALA A 56 1.33 -2.34 8.33
N ARG A 57 2.08 -3.44 8.37
CA ARG A 57 3.50 -3.35 8.20
C ARG A 57 3.86 -3.00 6.78
N ALA A 58 3.16 -3.56 5.80
CA ALA A 58 3.42 -3.27 4.40
C ALA A 58 3.18 -1.79 4.12
N VAL A 59 2.10 -1.23 4.67
CA VAL A 59 1.81 0.17 4.48
C VAL A 59 2.87 1.03 5.16
N ALA A 60 3.23 0.69 6.38
CA ALA A 60 4.21 1.47 7.12
C ALA A 60 5.58 1.48 6.43
N ASP A 61 6.03 0.31 6.00
CA ASP A 61 7.34 0.20 5.38
C ASP A 61 7.37 0.92 4.04
N MET A 62 6.33 0.73 3.23
CA MET A 62 6.30 1.34 1.92
C MET A 62 6.16 2.86 2.03
N THR A 63 5.36 3.34 2.97
CA THR A 63 5.17 4.76 3.15
C THR A 63 6.49 5.40 3.62
N ARG A 64 7.22 4.71 4.47
CA ARG A 64 8.50 5.22 4.92
C ARG A 64 9.48 5.31 3.76
N ASP A 65 9.54 4.27 2.93
CA ASP A 65 10.44 4.24 1.79
C ASP A 65 10.09 5.32 0.78
N LEU A 66 8.81 5.53 0.52
CA LEU A 66 8.36 6.54 -0.42
C LEU A 66 8.70 7.94 0.12
N SER A 67 8.55 8.11 1.41
CA SER A 67 8.83 9.38 2.02
C SER A 67 10.31 9.69 1.92
N TYR A 68 11.15 8.69 2.12
CA TYR A 68 12.57 8.85 2.06
C TYR A 68 12.97 9.17 0.63
N GLY A 69 12.39 8.47 -0.33
CA GLY A 69 12.67 8.72 -1.74
C GLY A 69 12.28 10.12 -2.16
N ALA A 70 11.12 10.56 -1.71
CA ALA A 70 10.64 11.88 -2.05
C ALA A 70 11.58 12.96 -1.51
N ARG A 71 12.09 12.72 -0.30
CA ARG A 71 12.99 13.69 0.27
C ARG A 71 14.32 13.72 -0.45
N ASN A 72 14.84 12.59 -0.81
CA ASN A 72 16.09 12.50 -1.46
C ASN A 72 16.10 12.96 -2.90
N THR A 73 15.00 12.81 -3.60
CA THR A 73 15.00 13.23 -4.97
C THR A 73 14.30 14.53 -5.07
N GLY A 74 13.68 14.87 -4.00
CA GLY A 74 13.10 16.13 -3.88
C GLY A 74 12.81 16.90 -5.05
N GLY A 75 13.44 17.88 -5.15
CA GLY A 75 13.21 18.76 -6.16
C GLY A 75 13.40 18.20 -7.51
N ASP A 76 14.17 17.23 -7.62
CA ASP A 76 14.46 16.75 -8.86
C ASP A 76 13.38 16.06 -9.39
N ALA A 77 12.58 15.57 -8.63
CA ALA A 77 11.56 14.77 -9.05
C ALA A 77 10.62 15.58 -9.81
N ALA A 78 10.71 16.73 -9.67
CA ALA A 78 9.72 17.58 -10.25
C ALA A 78 9.84 17.56 -11.74
#